data_d8afe0cdddd443fe3a7a92afd82d01fd
#
_entry.id   d8afe0cdddd443fe3a7a92afd82d01fd
#
_cell.length_a   1.000
_cell.length_b   1.000
_cell.length_c   1.000
_cell.angle_alpha   90.00
_cell.angle_beta   90.00
_cell.angle_gamma   90.00
#
_symmetry.space_group_name_H-M   'P 1'
#
loop_
_entity.id
_entity.type
_entity.pdbx_description
1 polymer ?
#
loop_
_entity_poly.entity_id
_entity_poly.type
_entity_poly.pdbx_seq_one_letter_code
_entity_poly.pdbx_strand_id
1 'polypeptide(L)'
;MHGKVVLITGGAKRVGAASARLLHAAGANLMIHYRSSATEARALQDELNAIRPDSVALIQADLHDTHGLPSLVHQTVATFGGLDVLLNNASSFYPTPVGSIGEKDWIDLMGSNLKAPMFLSQAAAPELRKRRGCIINITDIHAERPMKSYVVYSVAKAGLVGLTKSLARELAPEVRVNGIAPGPIMWPEGDSNFDEVSRQRIVSHTMLKRAGDPSDIALAVRFFAMDTHYVTGQILAVDGGRSAKL
;
A
#
# COMPACT_ATOMS: atom_id res chain seq x y z
N MET A 1 5.29 -10.85 -15.23
CA MET A 1 6.14 -9.68 -14.81
C MET A 1 7.65 -9.95 -14.92
N HIS A 2 8.10 -10.88 -15.77
CA HIS A 2 9.53 -11.19 -15.87
C HIS A 2 10.37 -9.93 -16.09
N GLY A 3 11.37 -9.72 -15.21
CA GLY A 3 12.28 -8.58 -15.26
C GLY A 3 11.67 -7.21 -14.85
N LYS A 4 10.40 -7.16 -14.47
CA LYS A 4 9.78 -5.95 -13.90
C LYS A 4 10.23 -5.75 -12.47
N VAL A 5 10.44 -4.50 -12.09
CA VAL A 5 10.93 -4.10 -10.77
C VAL A 5 9.82 -3.41 -9.98
N VAL A 6 9.59 -3.86 -8.77
CA VAL A 6 8.55 -3.34 -7.87
C VAL A 6 9.18 -2.84 -6.58
N LEU A 7 8.91 -1.59 -6.20
CA LEU A 7 9.18 -1.06 -4.87
C LEU A 7 7.91 -1.14 -4.02
N ILE A 8 7.99 -1.84 -2.88
CA ILE A 8 6.85 -2.04 -1.96
C ILE A 8 7.15 -1.38 -0.63
N THR A 9 6.40 -0.35 -0.25
CA THR A 9 6.54 0.24 1.09
C THR A 9 5.79 -0.59 2.13
N GLY A 10 6.42 -0.82 3.32
CA GLY A 10 5.83 -1.67 4.36
C GLY A 10 5.60 -3.11 3.87
N GLY A 11 6.51 -3.63 3.04
CA GLY A 11 6.34 -4.90 2.33
C GLY A 11 6.59 -6.16 3.16
N ALA A 12 7.05 -6.04 4.42
CA ALA A 12 7.52 -7.18 5.21
C ALA A 12 6.39 -8.06 5.79
N LYS A 13 5.18 -7.52 5.96
CA LYS A 13 4.06 -8.18 6.65
C LYS A 13 2.74 -8.02 5.91
N ARG A 14 1.75 -8.85 6.28
CA ARG A 14 0.33 -8.70 5.94
C ARG A 14 0.12 -8.50 4.42
N VAL A 15 -0.63 -7.47 4.02
CA VAL A 15 -0.93 -7.16 2.61
C VAL A 15 0.35 -6.96 1.78
N GLY A 16 1.36 -6.27 2.34
CA GLY A 16 2.64 -6.06 1.66
C GLY A 16 3.35 -7.37 1.34
N ALA A 17 3.44 -8.28 2.31
CA ALA A 17 4.09 -9.59 2.11
C ALA A 17 3.29 -10.51 1.16
N ALA A 18 1.95 -10.50 1.23
CA ALA A 18 1.10 -11.24 0.29
C ALA A 18 1.28 -10.72 -1.14
N SER A 19 1.33 -9.38 -1.31
CA SER A 19 1.60 -8.75 -2.61
C SER A 19 3.00 -9.09 -3.11
N ALA A 20 4.01 -9.08 -2.24
CA ALA A 20 5.38 -9.46 -2.60
C ALA A 20 5.45 -10.89 -3.13
N ARG A 21 4.86 -11.87 -2.43
CA ARG A 21 4.82 -13.28 -2.87
C ARG A 21 4.16 -13.43 -4.23
N LEU A 22 3.00 -12.80 -4.42
CA LEU A 22 2.23 -12.92 -5.65
C LEU A 22 2.95 -12.28 -6.85
N LEU A 23 3.55 -11.10 -6.67
CA LEU A 23 4.30 -10.41 -7.72
C LEU A 23 5.62 -11.12 -8.03
N HIS A 24 6.31 -11.66 -7.00
CA HIS A 24 7.51 -12.47 -7.18
C HIS A 24 7.22 -13.74 -7.97
N ALA A 25 6.16 -14.47 -7.63
CA ALA A 25 5.71 -15.65 -8.38
C ALA A 25 5.36 -15.33 -9.84
N ALA A 26 4.92 -14.10 -10.12
CA ALA A 26 4.70 -13.60 -11.48
C ALA A 26 5.99 -13.17 -12.19
N GLY A 27 7.16 -13.29 -11.56
CA GLY A 27 8.48 -13.01 -12.14
C GLY A 27 9.06 -11.62 -11.87
N ALA A 28 8.46 -10.82 -10.97
CA ALA A 28 8.97 -9.50 -10.62
C ALA A 28 10.18 -9.56 -9.69
N ASN A 29 11.12 -8.63 -9.85
CA ASN A 29 12.14 -8.33 -8.86
C ASN A 29 11.59 -7.31 -7.85
N LEU A 30 11.90 -7.49 -6.56
CA LEU A 30 11.26 -6.74 -5.49
C LEU A 30 12.28 -5.97 -4.65
N MET A 31 12.09 -4.68 -4.49
CA MET A 31 12.65 -3.91 -3.40
C MET A 31 11.61 -3.80 -2.29
N ILE A 32 11.86 -4.44 -1.15
CA ILE A 32 10.95 -4.46 0.00
C ILE A 32 11.43 -3.46 1.04
N HIS A 33 10.65 -2.39 1.21
CA HIS A 33 10.90 -1.42 2.26
C HIS A 33 10.24 -1.86 3.57
N TYR A 34 10.96 -1.67 4.68
CA TYR A 34 10.46 -1.81 6.05
C TYR A 34 11.01 -0.68 6.94
N ARG A 35 10.34 -0.38 8.08
CA ARG A 35 10.84 0.56 9.09
C ARG A 35 11.48 -0.19 10.26
N SER A 36 10.73 -1.06 10.93
CA SER A 36 11.16 -1.77 12.14
C SER A 36 11.04 -3.29 12.06
N SER A 37 10.36 -3.83 11.04
CA SER A 37 10.12 -5.28 10.87
C SER A 37 11.28 -6.00 10.17
N ALA A 38 12.51 -5.88 10.70
CA ALA A 38 13.72 -6.42 10.07
C ALA A 38 13.71 -7.94 9.99
N THR A 39 13.23 -8.61 11.03
CA THR A 39 13.17 -10.08 11.10
C THR A 39 12.24 -10.65 10.04
N GLU A 40 11.03 -10.08 9.93
CA GLU A 40 10.05 -10.54 8.96
C GLU A 40 10.45 -10.17 7.52
N ALA A 41 11.11 -9.01 7.34
CA ALA A 41 11.62 -8.62 6.04
C ALA A 41 12.70 -9.60 5.55
N ARG A 42 13.65 -9.99 6.42
CA ARG A 42 14.69 -10.96 6.10
C ARG A 42 14.09 -12.34 5.81
N ALA A 43 13.19 -12.82 6.66
CA ALA A 43 12.52 -14.11 6.43
C ALA A 43 11.80 -14.16 5.07
N LEU A 44 11.12 -13.07 4.69
CA LEU A 44 10.45 -12.98 3.39
C LEU A 44 11.47 -12.91 2.23
N GLN A 45 12.57 -12.19 2.39
CA GLN A 45 13.66 -12.16 1.42
C GLN A 45 14.27 -13.54 1.20
N ASP A 46 14.60 -14.25 2.31
CA ASP A 46 15.21 -15.59 2.26
C ASP A 46 14.25 -16.58 1.59
N GLU A 47 12.96 -16.55 1.95
CA GLU A 47 11.91 -17.36 1.34
C GLU A 47 11.87 -17.16 -0.20
N LEU A 48 11.84 -15.93 -0.65
CA LEU A 48 11.66 -15.64 -2.06
C LEU A 48 12.95 -15.81 -2.87
N ASN A 49 14.12 -15.48 -2.29
CA ASN A 49 15.41 -15.69 -2.94
C ASN A 49 15.81 -17.18 -3.00
N ALA A 50 15.27 -18.03 -2.13
CA ALA A 50 15.40 -19.47 -2.27
C ALA A 50 14.71 -20.03 -3.54
N ILE A 51 13.63 -19.36 -4.00
CA ILE A 51 12.91 -19.72 -5.22
C ILE A 51 13.62 -19.13 -6.46
N ARG A 52 14.03 -17.85 -6.39
CA ARG A 52 14.74 -17.17 -7.46
C ARG A 52 15.82 -16.27 -6.86
N PRO A 53 17.10 -16.67 -6.95
CA PRO A 53 18.22 -15.93 -6.39
C PRO A 53 18.28 -14.48 -6.87
N ASP A 54 18.71 -13.57 -5.99
CA ASP A 54 18.96 -12.14 -6.26
C ASP A 54 17.73 -11.36 -6.78
N SER A 55 16.54 -11.89 -6.56
CA SER A 55 15.29 -11.28 -7.02
C SER A 55 14.59 -10.40 -5.99
N VAL A 56 15.03 -10.44 -4.73
CA VAL A 56 14.47 -9.63 -3.64
C VAL A 56 15.60 -8.97 -2.85
N ALA A 57 15.53 -7.65 -2.75
CA ALA A 57 16.40 -6.84 -1.90
C ALA A 57 15.57 -6.07 -0.85
N LEU A 58 16.24 -5.72 0.25
CA LEU A 58 15.63 -5.01 1.37
C LEU A 58 16.16 -3.60 1.48
N ILE A 59 15.30 -2.67 1.90
CA ILE A 59 15.70 -1.32 2.25
C ILE A 59 14.99 -0.86 3.53
N GLN A 60 15.78 -0.41 4.50
CA GLN A 60 15.26 0.17 5.73
C GLN A 60 15.22 1.68 5.64
N ALA A 61 14.07 2.28 5.94
CA ALA A 61 13.93 3.74 6.03
C ALA A 61 12.78 4.15 6.95
N ASP A 62 12.79 5.40 7.41
CA ASP A 62 11.61 6.03 7.98
C ASP A 62 10.95 6.90 6.89
N LEU A 63 9.73 6.57 6.52
CA LEU A 63 8.98 7.30 5.49
C LEU A 63 8.57 8.71 5.93
N HIS A 64 8.70 9.06 7.22
CA HIS A 64 8.50 10.44 7.70
C HIS A 64 9.65 11.37 7.29
N ASP A 65 10.85 10.84 7.07
CA ASP A 65 11.96 11.57 6.49
C ASP A 65 11.82 11.69 4.96
N THR A 66 11.11 12.72 4.55
CA THR A 66 10.87 12.97 3.12
C THR A 66 12.13 13.29 2.33
N HIS A 67 13.22 13.77 2.97
CA HIS A 67 14.50 14.01 2.30
C HIS A 67 15.20 12.70 1.94
N GLY A 68 14.99 11.64 2.71
CA GLY A 68 15.52 10.31 2.45
C GLY A 68 14.75 9.51 1.37
N LEU A 69 13.50 9.87 1.03
CA LEU A 69 12.67 9.10 0.10
C LEU A 69 13.27 8.90 -1.30
N PRO A 70 13.94 9.89 -1.92
CA PRO A 70 14.60 9.68 -3.21
C PRO A 70 15.63 8.55 -3.18
N SER A 71 16.30 8.32 -2.04
CA SER A 71 17.28 7.25 -1.91
C SER A 71 16.68 5.84 -2.07
N LEU A 72 15.40 5.64 -1.70
CA LEU A 72 14.70 4.37 -1.89
C LEU A 72 14.58 4.04 -3.39
N VAL A 73 14.25 5.05 -4.18
CA VAL A 73 14.16 4.91 -5.64
C VAL A 73 15.54 4.68 -6.25
N HIS A 74 16.53 5.47 -5.87
CA HIS A 74 17.90 5.33 -6.37
C HIS A 74 18.49 3.94 -6.06
N GLN A 75 18.32 3.43 -4.84
CA GLN A 75 18.79 2.10 -4.47
C GLN A 75 18.03 1.00 -5.23
N THR A 76 16.72 1.16 -5.44
CA THR A 76 15.95 0.22 -6.26
C THR A 76 16.49 0.15 -7.69
N VAL A 77 16.75 1.31 -8.29
CA VAL A 77 17.29 1.40 -9.66
C VAL A 77 18.72 0.87 -9.72
N ALA A 78 19.56 1.17 -8.74
CA ALA A 78 20.94 0.67 -8.68
C ALA A 78 20.99 -0.86 -8.54
N THR A 79 20.04 -1.45 -7.79
CA THR A 79 19.99 -2.90 -7.57
C THR A 79 19.42 -3.66 -8.77
N PHE A 80 18.34 -3.15 -9.38
CA PHE A 80 17.57 -3.91 -10.39
C PHE A 80 17.50 -3.25 -11.78
N GLY A 81 18.16 -2.13 -11.98
CA GLY A 81 18.27 -1.44 -13.28
C GLY A 81 17.02 -0.62 -13.67
N GLY A 82 16.06 -0.40 -12.77
CA GLY A 82 14.89 0.43 -13.06
C GLY A 82 13.77 0.29 -12.03
N LEU A 83 12.62 0.94 -12.30
CA LEU A 83 11.41 0.85 -11.48
C LEU A 83 10.17 0.84 -12.38
N ASP A 84 9.39 -0.22 -12.32
CA ASP A 84 8.16 -0.39 -13.12
C ASP A 84 6.90 -0.17 -12.29
N VAL A 85 6.91 -0.52 -10.99
CA VAL A 85 5.75 -0.41 -10.11
C VAL A 85 6.17 0.16 -8.76
N LEU A 86 5.46 1.21 -8.32
CA LEU A 86 5.52 1.67 -6.94
C LEU A 86 4.24 1.26 -6.22
N LEU A 87 4.35 0.43 -5.17
CA LEU A 87 3.24 0.08 -4.29
C LEU A 87 3.37 0.83 -2.96
N ASN A 88 2.58 1.88 -2.79
CA ASN A 88 2.44 2.62 -1.54
C ASN A 88 1.48 1.85 -0.60
N ASN A 89 2.05 0.95 0.20
CA ASN A 89 1.30 0.08 1.12
C ASN A 89 1.56 0.40 2.60
N ALA A 90 2.68 1.03 2.96
CA ALA A 90 2.95 1.40 4.36
C ALA A 90 1.85 2.28 4.94
N SER A 91 1.42 2.00 6.17
CA SER A 91 0.32 2.70 6.84
C SER A 91 0.48 2.63 8.35
N SER A 92 0.23 3.74 9.05
CA SER A 92 -0.09 3.76 10.49
C SER A 92 -1.61 3.76 10.65
N PHE A 93 -2.11 3.02 11.64
CA PHE A 93 -3.55 2.88 11.90
C PHE A 93 -3.79 2.74 13.40
N TYR A 94 -4.42 3.74 14.01
CA TYR A 94 -4.84 3.74 15.40
C TYR A 94 -5.90 4.82 15.65
N PRO A 95 -6.69 4.72 16.74
CA PRO A 95 -7.78 5.66 17.03
C PRO A 95 -7.25 7.04 17.43
N THR A 96 -7.94 8.07 16.95
CA THR A 96 -7.72 9.49 17.27
C THR A 96 -9.06 10.17 17.54
N PRO A 97 -9.69 9.91 18.73
CA PRO A 97 -10.98 10.49 19.07
C PRO A 97 -10.87 12.02 19.24
N VAL A 98 -11.91 12.73 18.79
CA VAL A 98 -11.98 14.20 18.95
C VAL A 98 -11.89 14.56 20.43
N GLY A 99 -11.04 15.53 20.76
CA GLY A 99 -10.72 15.96 22.12
C GLY A 99 -9.40 15.42 22.66
N SER A 100 -8.82 14.38 22.03
CA SER A 100 -7.50 13.84 22.42
C SER A 100 -6.47 13.83 21.26
N ILE A 101 -6.83 14.41 20.11
CA ILE A 101 -5.92 14.45 18.94
C ILE A 101 -4.76 15.40 19.24
N GLY A 102 -3.54 14.86 19.23
CA GLY A 102 -2.31 15.65 19.38
C GLY A 102 -1.59 15.85 18.04
N GLU A 103 -0.65 16.80 18.03
CA GLU A 103 0.22 17.08 16.86
C GLU A 103 0.99 15.82 16.42
N LYS A 104 1.41 14.99 17.38
CA LYS A 104 2.09 13.73 17.10
C LYS A 104 1.23 12.78 16.28
N ASP A 105 -0.06 12.67 16.61
CA ASP A 105 -0.99 11.80 15.87
C ASP A 105 -1.18 12.30 14.44
N TRP A 106 -1.30 13.62 14.29
CA TRP A 106 -1.37 14.27 12.98
C TRP A 106 -0.13 14.00 12.14
N ILE A 107 1.06 14.24 12.70
CA ILE A 107 2.34 14.03 11.98
C ILE A 107 2.50 12.58 11.57
N ASP A 108 2.24 11.61 12.46
CA ASP A 108 2.42 10.18 12.15
C ASP A 108 1.40 9.69 11.11
N LEU A 109 0.11 9.92 11.32
CA LEU A 109 -0.93 9.40 10.43
C LEU A 109 -0.97 10.09 9.07
N MET A 110 -0.81 11.42 9.03
CA MET A 110 -0.69 12.15 7.75
C MET A 110 0.64 11.87 7.07
N GLY A 111 1.71 11.73 7.85
CA GLY A 111 3.05 11.42 7.37
C GLY A 111 3.10 10.11 6.61
N SER A 112 2.71 9.03 7.26
CA SER A 112 2.78 7.67 6.69
C SER A 112 1.74 7.42 5.59
N ASN A 113 0.49 7.91 5.77
CA ASN A 113 -0.62 7.57 4.90
C ASN A 113 -0.81 8.51 3.69
N LEU A 114 -0.26 9.73 3.72
CA LEU A 114 -0.46 10.71 2.66
C LEU A 114 0.84 11.38 2.20
N LYS A 115 1.61 11.97 3.15
CA LYS A 115 2.81 12.74 2.81
C LYS A 115 3.88 11.85 2.16
N ALA A 116 4.16 10.70 2.74
CA ALA A 116 5.15 9.77 2.19
C ALA A 116 4.75 9.24 0.79
N PRO A 117 3.52 8.75 0.54
CA PRO A 117 3.06 8.43 -0.80
C PRO A 117 3.22 9.55 -1.82
N MET A 118 2.94 10.80 -1.45
CA MET A 118 3.13 11.97 -2.34
C MET A 118 4.59 12.14 -2.76
N PHE A 119 5.50 12.26 -1.77
CA PHE A 119 6.90 12.54 -2.07
C PHE A 119 7.64 11.35 -2.70
N LEU A 120 7.29 10.12 -2.30
CA LEU A 120 7.86 8.93 -2.94
C LEU A 120 7.36 8.76 -4.39
N SER A 121 6.08 9.05 -4.66
CA SER A 121 5.56 9.07 -6.02
C SER A 121 6.25 10.11 -6.89
N GLN A 122 6.51 11.31 -6.36
CA GLN A 122 7.28 12.35 -7.04
C GLN A 122 8.71 11.88 -7.36
N ALA A 123 9.39 11.26 -6.39
CA ALA A 123 10.75 10.74 -6.59
C ALA A 123 10.77 9.59 -7.62
N ALA A 124 9.76 8.74 -7.64
CA ALA A 124 9.66 7.59 -8.54
C ALA A 124 9.24 7.96 -9.97
N ALA A 125 8.54 9.08 -10.16
CA ALA A 125 7.95 9.47 -11.43
C ALA A 125 8.92 9.46 -12.63
N PRO A 126 10.18 9.95 -12.54
CA PRO A 126 11.12 9.91 -13.67
C PRO A 126 11.42 8.48 -14.13
N GLU A 127 11.62 7.54 -13.22
CA GLU A 127 11.91 6.15 -13.54
C GLU A 127 10.68 5.41 -14.06
N LEU A 128 9.52 5.64 -13.45
CA LEU A 128 8.26 5.08 -13.91
C LEU A 128 7.90 5.55 -15.34
N ARG A 129 8.15 6.82 -15.68
CA ARG A 129 7.94 7.33 -17.05
C ARG A 129 8.79 6.60 -18.08
N LYS A 130 10.09 6.36 -17.80
CA LYS A 130 10.98 5.62 -18.70
C LYS A 130 10.46 4.21 -19.04
N ARG A 131 9.76 3.60 -18.07
CA ARG A 131 9.29 2.21 -18.15
C ARG A 131 7.80 2.08 -18.48
N ARG A 132 7.07 3.20 -18.64
CA ARG A 132 5.60 3.23 -18.74
C ARG A 132 4.94 2.46 -17.61
N GLY A 133 5.40 2.73 -16.39
CA GLY A 133 5.07 2.01 -15.19
C GLY A 133 3.74 2.40 -14.55
N CYS A 134 3.57 2.01 -13.29
CA CYS A 134 2.39 2.40 -12.53
C CYS A 134 2.67 2.64 -11.05
N ILE A 135 1.78 3.42 -10.43
CA ILE A 135 1.70 3.63 -8.98
C ILE A 135 0.39 3.01 -8.49
N ILE A 136 0.47 2.26 -7.40
CA ILE A 136 -0.68 1.66 -6.73
C ILE A 136 -0.68 2.13 -5.28
N ASN A 137 -1.75 2.81 -4.87
CA ASN A 137 -1.91 3.31 -3.52
C ASN A 137 -2.89 2.42 -2.74
N ILE A 138 -2.49 1.89 -1.58
CA ILE A 138 -3.42 1.21 -0.68
C ILE A 138 -4.17 2.29 0.11
N THR A 139 -5.37 2.62 -0.37
CA THR A 139 -6.31 3.54 0.26
C THR A 139 -7.10 2.83 1.38
N ASP A 140 -8.36 3.12 1.54
CA ASP A 140 -9.25 2.44 2.48
C ASP A 140 -10.71 2.80 2.13
N ILE A 141 -11.68 1.93 2.40
CA ILE A 141 -13.11 2.26 2.29
C ILE A 141 -13.50 3.39 3.25
N HIS A 142 -12.75 3.58 4.33
CA HIS A 142 -12.93 4.67 5.30
C HIS A 142 -12.47 6.04 4.81
N ALA A 143 -11.91 6.12 3.60
CA ALA A 143 -11.72 7.39 2.89
C ALA A 143 -13.03 8.07 2.52
N GLU A 144 -14.06 7.28 2.18
CA GLU A 144 -15.40 7.76 1.80
C GLU A 144 -16.43 7.58 2.92
N ARG A 145 -16.24 6.60 3.78
CA ARG A 145 -17.10 6.28 4.92
C ARG A 145 -16.29 6.31 6.22
N PRO A 146 -16.03 7.50 6.79
CA PRO A 146 -15.15 7.67 7.94
C PRO A 146 -15.53 6.77 9.12
N MET A 147 -14.51 6.20 9.76
CA MET A 147 -14.69 5.36 10.93
C MET A 147 -14.70 6.21 12.20
N LYS A 148 -15.66 5.94 13.10
CA LYS A 148 -15.73 6.62 14.39
C LYS A 148 -14.42 6.47 15.17
N SER A 149 -13.95 7.54 15.77
CA SER A 149 -12.68 7.64 16.51
C SER A 149 -11.39 7.56 15.69
N TYR A 150 -11.44 7.50 14.35
CA TYR A 150 -10.27 7.44 13.49
C TYR A 150 -10.21 8.66 12.54
N VAL A 151 -10.37 9.86 13.12
CA VAL A 151 -10.54 11.10 12.34
C VAL A 151 -9.33 11.39 11.46
N VAL A 152 -8.12 11.43 12.03
CA VAL A 152 -6.90 11.78 11.29
C VAL A 152 -6.59 10.73 10.22
N TYR A 153 -6.75 9.45 10.54
CA TYR A 153 -6.58 8.36 9.57
C TYR A 153 -7.54 8.49 8.38
N SER A 154 -8.84 8.70 8.65
CA SER A 154 -9.85 8.83 7.59
C SER A 154 -9.57 10.03 6.69
N VAL A 155 -9.14 11.17 7.25
CA VAL A 155 -8.72 12.35 6.49
C VAL A 155 -7.50 12.05 5.62
N ALA A 156 -6.49 11.36 6.17
CA ALA A 156 -5.29 10.99 5.42
C ALA A 156 -5.63 10.05 4.23
N LYS A 157 -6.51 9.06 4.45
CA LYS A 157 -6.95 8.13 3.38
C LYS A 157 -7.84 8.83 2.35
N ALA A 158 -8.69 9.77 2.74
CA ALA A 158 -9.43 10.62 1.79
C ALA A 158 -8.47 11.48 0.95
N GLY A 159 -7.45 12.06 1.59
CA GLY A 159 -6.37 12.77 0.89
C GLY A 159 -5.63 11.86 -0.11
N LEU A 160 -5.38 10.59 0.25
CA LEU A 160 -4.71 9.63 -0.62
C LEU A 160 -5.57 9.26 -1.85
N VAL A 161 -6.90 9.22 -1.72
CA VAL A 161 -7.82 9.09 -2.87
C VAL A 161 -7.69 10.30 -3.80
N GLY A 162 -7.71 11.52 -3.25
CA GLY A 162 -7.48 12.76 -4.02
C GLY A 162 -6.12 12.76 -4.70
N LEU A 163 -5.05 12.37 -3.98
CA LEU A 163 -3.70 12.25 -4.51
C LEU A 163 -3.63 11.26 -5.67
N THR A 164 -4.27 10.11 -5.55
CA THR A 164 -4.32 9.07 -6.61
C THR A 164 -4.88 9.64 -7.92
N LYS A 165 -6.00 10.35 -7.85
CA LYS A 165 -6.65 10.98 -9.01
C LYS A 165 -5.81 12.11 -9.61
N SER A 166 -5.20 12.93 -8.76
CA SER A 166 -4.33 14.03 -9.16
C SER A 166 -3.07 13.53 -9.88
N LEU A 167 -2.39 12.54 -9.30
CA LEU A 167 -1.21 11.94 -9.92
C LEU A 167 -1.55 11.19 -11.21
N ALA A 168 -2.72 10.56 -11.30
CA ALA A 168 -3.16 9.91 -12.53
C ALA A 168 -3.28 10.90 -13.69
N ARG A 169 -3.75 12.12 -13.41
CA ARG A 169 -3.85 13.22 -14.40
C ARG A 169 -2.47 13.79 -14.74
N GLU A 170 -1.64 14.00 -13.73
CA GLU A 170 -0.34 14.67 -13.86
C GLU A 170 0.71 13.82 -14.56
N LEU A 171 0.64 12.49 -14.35
CA LEU A 171 1.65 11.55 -14.85
C LEU A 171 1.23 10.83 -16.14
N ALA A 172 0.01 11.05 -16.63
CA ALA A 172 -0.44 10.52 -17.91
C ALA A 172 0.28 11.25 -19.08
N PRO A 173 0.49 10.59 -20.24
CA PRO A 173 0.06 9.22 -20.56
C PRO A 173 1.06 8.12 -20.15
N GLU A 174 2.22 8.47 -19.59
CA GLU A 174 3.31 7.51 -19.39
C GLU A 174 3.11 6.63 -18.16
N VAL A 175 2.51 7.15 -17.08
CA VAL A 175 2.37 6.42 -15.81
C VAL A 175 0.91 6.33 -15.41
N ARG A 176 0.44 5.11 -15.14
CA ARG A 176 -0.90 4.89 -14.59
C ARG A 176 -0.85 4.98 -13.07
N VAL A 177 -1.87 5.56 -12.45
CA VAL A 177 -1.97 5.67 -10.99
C VAL A 177 -3.37 5.23 -10.57
N ASN A 178 -3.45 4.20 -9.72
CA ASN A 178 -4.71 3.68 -9.21
C ASN A 178 -4.63 3.42 -7.70
N GLY A 179 -5.79 3.29 -7.08
CA GLY A 179 -5.92 2.97 -5.66
C GLY A 179 -6.69 1.66 -5.45
N ILE A 180 -6.38 1.00 -4.36
CA ILE A 180 -7.16 -0.13 -3.84
C ILE A 180 -7.68 0.30 -2.47
N ALA A 181 -8.98 0.14 -2.24
CA ALA A 181 -9.65 0.45 -0.98
C ALA A 181 -10.03 -0.86 -0.27
N PRO A 182 -9.20 -1.37 0.65
CA PRO A 182 -9.53 -2.55 1.43
C PRO A 182 -10.73 -2.33 2.36
N GLY A 183 -11.51 -3.38 2.55
CA GLY A 183 -12.42 -3.53 3.68
C GLY A 183 -11.75 -4.22 4.87
N PRO A 184 -12.51 -4.98 5.68
CA PRO A 184 -11.97 -5.74 6.80
C PRO A 184 -11.16 -6.95 6.29
N ILE A 185 -9.84 -6.77 6.16
CA ILE A 185 -8.92 -7.81 5.64
C ILE A 185 -8.22 -8.52 6.80
N MET A 186 -7.64 -7.76 7.72
CA MET A 186 -6.97 -8.27 8.91
C MET A 186 -7.28 -7.36 10.09
N TRP A 187 -7.39 -7.96 11.26
CA TRP A 187 -7.61 -7.21 12.47
C TRP A 187 -6.29 -6.66 13.02
N PRO A 188 -6.28 -5.43 13.55
CA PRO A 188 -5.13 -4.91 14.28
C PRO A 188 -4.81 -5.79 15.48
N GLU A 189 -3.53 -6.06 15.70
CA GLU A 189 -3.08 -6.83 16.84
C GLU A 189 -3.15 -5.95 18.10
N GLY A 190 -3.70 -6.51 19.20
CA GLY A 190 -3.77 -5.84 20.49
C GLY A 190 -4.75 -4.66 20.59
N ASP A 191 -5.55 -4.38 19.58
CA ASP A 191 -6.56 -3.32 19.61
C ASP A 191 -7.90 -3.87 20.14
N SER A 192 -8.27 -3.45 21.36
CA SER A 192 -9.51 -3.85 22.04
C SER A 192 -10.79 -3.38 21.32
N ASN A 193 -10.70 -2.42 20.37
CA ASN A 193 -11.83 -2.02 19.55
C ASN A 193 -12.26 -3.10 18.54
N PHE A 194 -11.44 -4.14 18.36
CA PHE A 194 -11.69 -5.26 17.46
C PHE A 194 -11.80 -6.59 18.24
N ASP A 195 -12.55 -6.58 19.34
CA ASP A 195 -12.96 -7.80 20.03
C ASP A 195 -13.84 -8.70 19.15
N GLU A 196 -14.10 -9.92 19.57
CA GLU A 196 -14.84 -10.91 18.76
C GLU A 196 -16.23 -10.42 18.37
N VAL A 197 -16.94 -9.73 19.26
CA VAL A 197 -18.29 -9.19 18.98
C VAL A 197 -18.22 -8.10 17.91
N SER A 198 -17.24 -7.19 18.02
CA SER A 198 -16.99 -6.14 17.01
C SER A 198 -16.61 -6.72 15.67
N ARG A 199 -15.76 -7.76 15.64
CA ARG A 199 -15.38 -8.47 14.40
C ARG A 199 -16.59 -9.11 13.72
N GLN A 200 -17.41 -9.84 14.47
CA GLN A 200 -18.63 -10.47 13.95
C GLN A 200 -19.60 -9.41 13.41
N ARG A 201 -19.79 -8.30 14.12
CA ARG A 201 -20.59 -7.16 13.64
C ARG A 201 -20.05 -6.58 12.34
N ILE A 202 -18.73 -6.39 12.23
CA ILE A 202 -18.09 -5.88 11.01
C ILE A 202 -18.33 -6.86 9.84
N VAL A 203 -18.12 -8.15 10.05
CA VAL A 203 -18.35 -9.21 9.05
C VAL A 203 -19.81 -9.28 8.63
N SER A 204 -20.76 -9.15 9.56
CA SER A 204 -22.20 -9.16 9.25
C SER A 204 -22.62 -8.03 8.31
N HIS A 205 -21.83 -6.94 8.24
CA HIS A 205 -22.05 -5.81 7.33
C HIS A 205 -21.33 -5.97 5.99
N THR A 206 -20.56 -7.04 5.75
CA THR A 206 -20.11 -7.39 4.40
C THR A 206 -21.21 -8.17 3.68
N MET A 207 -21.32 -8.03 2.35
CA MET A 207 -22.26 -8.84 1.56
C MET A 207 -21.77 -10.29 1.47
N LEU A 208 -20.45 -10.51 1.38
CA LEU A 208 -19.85 -11.85 1.29
C LEU A 208 -19.75 -12.57 2.62
N LYS A 209 -20.16 -11.95 3.75
CA LYS A 209 -20.27 -12.57 5.09
C LYS A 209 -18.95 -13.19 5.60
N ARG A 210 -17.82 -12.66 5.18
CA ARG A 210 -16.50 -13.01 5.66
C ARG A 210 -15.61 -11.80 5.72
N ALA A 211 -14.56 -11.85 6.55
CA ALA A 211 -13.41 -10.99 6.36
C ALA A 211 -12.67 -11.38 5.07
N GLY A 212 -12.02 -10.44 4.44
CA GLY A 212 -11.09 -10.72 3.36
C GLY A 212 -9.76 -11.26 3.91
N ASP A 213 -8.92 -11.70 3.00
CA ASP A 213 -7.55 -12.15 3.24
C ASP A 213 -6.56 -11.20 2.55
N PRO A 214 -5.32 -11.04 3.04
CA PRO A 214 -4.29 -10.28 2.34
C PRO A 214 -4.10 -10.66 0.86
N SER A 215 -4.34 -11.91 0.50
CA SER A 215 -4.33 -12.37 -0.89
C SER A 215 -5.42 -11.74 -1.76
N ASP A 216 -6.60 -11.41 -1.20
CA ASP A 216 -7.65 -10.71 -1.94
C ASP A 216 -7.15 -9.33 -2.41
N ILE A 217 -6.36 -8.63 -1.57
CA ILE A 217 -5.74 -7.35 -1.93
C ILE A 217 -4.57 -7.55 -2.90
N ALA A 218 -3.74 -8.57 -2.67
CA ALA A 218 -2.60 -8.88 -3.54
C ALA A 218 -3.04 -9.18 -4.98
N LEU A 219 -4.19 -9.84 -5.17
CA LEU A 219 -4.78 -10.06 -6.49
C LEU A 219 -5.15 -8.74 -7.18
N ALA A 220 -5.74 -7.78 -6.46
CA ALA A 220 -6.03 -6.46 -6.99
C ALA A 220 -4.76 -5.66 -7.31
N VAL A 221 -3.70 -5.79 -6.49
CA VAL A 221 -2.38 -5.21 -6.78
C VAL A 221 -1.84 -5.78 -8.09
N ARG A 222 -1.86 -7.11 -8.26
CA ARG A 222 -1.42 -7.76 -9.50
C ARG A 222 -2.22 -7.28 -10.71
N PHE A 223 -3.55 -7.20 -10.58
CA PHE A 223 -4.43 -6.71 -11.63
C PHE A 223 -4.01 -5.31 -12.13
N PHE A 224 -3.79 -4.34 -11.23
CA PHE A 224 -3.34 -3.02 -11.62
C PHE A 224 -1.90 -2.99 -12.13
N ALA A 225 -1.03 -3.85 -11.62
CA ALA A 225 0.37 -3.91 -12.03
C ALA A 225 0.58 -4.54 -13.42
N MET A 226 -0.27 -5.54 -13.78
CA MET A 226 -0.01 -6.42 -14.91
C MET A 226 -1.12 -6.46 -15.98
N ASP A 227 -2.36 -6.53 -15.51
CA ASP A 227 -3.46 -7.01 -16.37
C ASP A 227 -4.26 -5.85 -17.00
N THR A 228 -3.99 -4.59 -16.58
CA THR A 228 -4.71 -3.41 -17.07
C THR A 228 -3.77 -2.39 -17.68
N HIS A 229 -4.03 -2.02 -18.94
CA HIS A 229 -3.26 -0.97 -19.63
C HIS A 229 -4.07 0.29 -19.91
N TYR A 230 -5.38 0.23 -19.73
CA TYR A 230 -6.32 1.34 -19.98
C TYR A 230 -7.11 1.77 -18.74
N VAL A 231 -6.52 1.52 -17.54
CA VAL A 231 -7.12 1.90 -16.25
C VAL A 231 -6.17 2.81 -15.49
N THR A 232 -6.60 4.04 -15.25
CA THR A 232 -5.89 5.05 -14.41
C THR A 232 -6.89 5.94 -13.69
N GLY A 233 -6.51 6.48 -12.53
CA GLY A 233 -7.35 7.35 -11.70
C GLY A 233 -8.48 6.63 -10.96
N GLN A 234 -8.50 5.29 -10.95
CA GLN A 234 -9.57 4.51 -10.34
C GLN A 234 -9.22 4.06 -8.91
N ILE A 235 -10.27 3.93 -8.10
CA ILE A 235 -10.20 3.37 -6.75
C ILE A 235 -11.07 2.10 -6.75
N LEU A 236 -10.43 0.95 -6.59
CA LEU A 236 -11.12 -0.34 -6.53
C LEU A 236 -11.37 -0.74 -5.08
N ALA A 237 -12.62 -0.81 -4.67
CA ALA A 237 -12.97 -1.37 -3.37
C ALA A 237 -12.83 -2.90 -3.39
N VAL A 238 -12.08 -3.44 -2.42
CA VAL A 238 -11.90 -4.88 -2.17
C VAL A 238 -12.33 -5.14 -0.73
N ASP A 239 -13.62 -5.21 -0.50
CA ASP A 239 -14.23 -5.06 0.82
C ASP A 239 -15.40 -6.03 1.11
N GLY A 240 -15.59 -7.01 0.26
CA GLY A 240 -16.71 -7.96 0.36
C GLY A 240 -18.10 -7.31 0.20
N GLY A 241 -18.17 -6.16 -0.49
CA GLY A 241 -19.39 -5.40 -0.71
C GLY A 241 -19.80 -4.53 0.48
N ARG A 242 -18.92 -4.30 1.47
CA ARG A 242 -19.23 -3.53 2.67
C ARG A 242 -19.58 -2.07 2.37
N SER A 243 -18.85 -1.42 1.48
CA SER A 243 -19.11 -0.02 1.12
C SER A 243 -20.35 0.16 0.23
N ALA A 244 -20.78 -0.89 -0.47
CA ALA A 244 -21.97 -0.88 -1.32
C ALA A 244 -23.26 -1.24 -0.55
N LYS A 245 -23.16 -1.78 0.67
CA LYS A 245 -24.32 -2.10 1.50
C LYS A 245 -24.88 -0.79 2.09
N LEU A 246 -26.17 -0.58 1.89
CA LEU A 246 -26.96 0.51 2.46
C LEU A 246 -27.21 0.31 3.96
#